data_d4554c2c7d4ed16525ca7cdc3ecd002d
#
_entry.id   d4554c2c7d4ed16525ca7cdc3ecd002d
#
_cell.length_a   1.000
_cell.length_b   1.000
_cell.length_c   1.000
_cell.angle_alpha   90.00
_cell.angle_beta   90.00
_cell.angle_gamma   90.00
#
_symmetry.space_group_name_H-M   'P 1'
#
loop_
_entity.id
_entity.type
_entity.pdbx_description
1 polymer ?
#
loop_
_entity_poly.entity_id
_entity_poly.type
_entity_poly.pdbx_seq_one_letter_code
_entity_poly.pdbx_strand_id
1 'polypeptide(L)'
;MHQFTNENITVFQSVLYQTTSAVVKTKQAIILTDPNWLPNEIDEIKAYIRSIIGGRKLFIIYTHSDYDHIIAAGAFPNATTIASEAFVNRPDKEKVLEEIRQFDAQYYIQRDYPIIYPTIDIVIKDDGQIVELEDVACTFYLAPGHTEDGLFTVVEPYGILLAGDYLSDVEFPFIEEWESYKNTLQKAAAIISDKKIQTLVPGHGRVTNDFMEIQKRVDESMLYLNNLAIGIDQEEVLQHQYPFYNGLKEMHELNKKIVSS
;
A
#
# COMPACT_ATOMS: atom_id res chain seq x y z
N MET A 1 12.22 10.34 -1.74
CA MET A 1 12.24 10.83 -2.84
C MET A 1 12.02 9.90 -4.02
N HIS A 2 12.38 10.29 -5.25
CA HIS A 2 12.10 9.44 -6.39
C HIS A 2 12.84 8.10 -6.28
N GLN A 3 12.09 6.99 -6.23
CA GLN A 3 12.67 5.65 -6.19
C GLN A 3 12.63 4.99 -7.57
N PHE A 4 11.53 5.17 -8.30
CA PHE A 4 11.29 4.54 -9.59
C PHE A 4 10.54 5.50 -10.51
N THR A 5 10.88 5.50 -11.81
CA THR A 5 10.16 6.30 -12.81
C THR A 5 10.22 5.60 -14.16
N ASN A 6 9.07 5.52 -14.83
CA ASN A 6 8.96 5.20 -16.25
C ASN A 6 7.96 6.16 -16.92
N GLU A 7 7.50 5.84 -18.13
CA GLU A 7 6.60 6.70 -18.90
C GLU A 7 5.26 6.97 -18.16
N ASN A 8 4.74 5.97 -17.45
CA ASN A 8 3.38 5.99 -16.89
C ASN A 8 3.33 6.17 -15.38
N ILE A 9 4.40 5.86 -14.66
CA ILE A 9 4.42 5.87 -13.20
C ILE A 9 5.71 6.49 -12.65
N THR A 10 5.56 7.28 -11.59
CA THR A 10 6.66 7.73 -10.72
C THR A 10 6.32 7.32 -9.29
N VAL A 11 7.27 6.68 -8.62
CA VAL A 11 7.10 6.27 -7.21
C VAL A 11 8.07 7.04 -6.33
N PHE A 12 7.51 7.62 -5.30
CA PHE A 12 8.21 8.27 -4.20
C PHE A 12 8.32 7.28 -3.04
N GLN A 13 9.46 7.28 -2.39
CA GLN A 13 9.68 6.48 -1.19
C GLN A 13 10.07 7.38 -0.04
N SER A 14 9.40 7.23 1.09
CA SER A 14 9.75 7.89 2.32
C SER A 14 11.05 7.32 2.90
N VAL A 15 11.73 8.13 3.72
CA VAL A 15 12.82 7.64 4.57
C VAL A 15 12.30 6.84 5.77
N LEU A 16 11.00 7.00 6.10
CA LEU A 16 10.34 6.27 7.18
C LEU A 16 9.68 5.02 6.63
N TYR A 17 10.02 3.87 7.18
CA TYR A 17 9.51 2.53 6.83
C TYR A 17 9.61 2.18 5.34
N GLN A 18 10.31 3.01 4.55
CA GLN A 18 10.35 2.93 3.09
C GLN A 18 8.95 2.90 2.46
N THR A 19 7.96 3.55 3.11
CA THR A 19 6.58 3.63 2.60
C THR A 19 6.56 4.32 1.24
N THR A 20 5.76 3.82 0.32
CA THR A 20 5.71 4.30 -1.07
C THR A 20 4.45 5.11 -1.34
N SER A 21 4.60 6.14 -2.16
CA SER A 21 3.49 6.86 -2.81
C SER A 21 3.68 6.79 -4.32
N ALA A 22 2.76 6.17 -5.02
CA ALA A 22 2.83 6.05 -6.47
C ALA A 22 1.98 7.12 -7.16
N VAL A 23 2.52 7.71 -8.23
CA VAL A 23 1.81 8.64 -9.11
C VAL A 23 1.75 8.03 -10.50
N VAL A 24 0.59 7.52 -10.90
CA VAL A 24 0.34 7.04 -12.27
C VAL A 24 -0.24 8.18 -13.09
N LYS A 25 0.38 8.44 -14.25
CA LYS A 25 -0.03 9.50 -15.19
C LYS A 25 -0.63 8.90 -16.44
N THR A 26 -1.86 9.30 -16.75
CA THR A 26 -2.54 8.99 -18.01
C THR A 26 -2.70 10.24 -18.88
N LYS A 27 -3.48 10.16 -19.96
CA LYS A 27 -3.78 11.35 -20.78
C LYS A 27 -4.72 12.31 -20.06
N GLN A 28 -5.69 11.79 -19.26
CA GLN A 28 -6.75 12.60 -18.63
C GLN A 28 -6.78 12.48 -17.10
N ALA A 29 -6.05 11.54 -16.51
CA ALA A 29 -6.01 11.33 -15.07
C ALA A 29 -4.59 11.34 -14.48
N ILE A 30 -4.51 11.69 -13.22
CA ILE A 30 -3.39 11.39 -12.30
C ILE A 30 -3.98 10.52 -11.18
N ILE A 31 -3.37 9.39 -10.92
CA ILE A 31 -3.74 8.52 -9.81
C ILE A 31 -2.59 8.53 -8.80
N LEU A 32 -2.84 9.03 -7.61
CA LEU A 32 -1.92 9.00 -6.48
C LEU A 32 -2.34 7.87 -5.54
N THR A 33 -1.38 7.10 -5.02
CA THR A 33 -1.64 6.07 -4.01
C THR A 33 -1.00 6.47 -2.70
N ASP A 34 -1.72 6.33 -1.60
CA ASP A 34 -1.22 6.45 -0.21
C ASP A 34 -0.23 7.59 -0.02
N PRO A 35 -0.68 8.85 -0.09
CA PRO A 35 0.22 9.99 0.06
C PRO A 35 0.82 10.04 1.47
N ASN A 36 2.12 9.90 1.58
CA ASN A 36 2.88 9.80 2.83
C ASN A 36 4.27 10.45 2.63
N TRP A 37 5.00 10.76 3.59
CA TRP A 37 5.01 10.65 5.05
C TRP A 37 5.22 12.03 5.69
N LEU A 38 6.49 12.55 5.50
CA LEU A 38 6.94 13.80 6.09
C LEU A 38 6.43 15.01 5.29
N PRO A 39 6.21 16.16 5.91
CA PRO A 39 5.71 17.35 5.23
C PRO A 39 6.50 17.74 3.98
N ASN A 40 7.83 17.70 4.05
CA ASN A 40 8.70 17.99 2.90
C ASN A 40 8.57 16.95 1.78
N GLU A 41 8.30 15.68 2.10
CA GLU A 41 8.05 14.62 1.11
C GLU A 41 6.71 14.84 0.41
N ILE A 42 5.67 15.24 1.17
CA ILE A 42 4.37 15.61 0.61
C ILE A 42 4.47 16.85 -0.28
N ASP A 43 5.27 17.84 0.10
CA ASP A 43 5.50 19.02 -0.75
C ASP A 43 6.17 18.65 -2.08
N GLU A 44 7.08 17.69 -2.07
CA GLU A 44 7.73 17.16 -3.27
C GLU A 44 6.71 16.44 -4.18
N ILE A 45 5.84 15.58 -3.62
CA ILE A 45 4.75 14.92 -4.34
C ILE A 45 3.78 15.96 -4.93
N LYS A 46 3.36 16.96 -4.12
CA LYS A 46 2.51 18.07 -4.59
C LYS A 46 3.15 18.86 -5.72
N ALA A 47 4.44 19.17 -5.61
CA ALA A 47 5.18 19.89 -6.65
C ALA A 47 5.26 19.07 -7.94
N TYR A 48 5.54 17.78 -7.84
CA TYR A 48 5.54 16.89 -8.99
C TYR A 48 4.16 16.81 -9.66
N ILE A 49 3.11 16.57 -8.89
CA ILE A 49 1.73 16.53 -9.41
C ILE A 49 1.39 17.87 -10.09
N ARG A 50 1.68 19.02 -9.47
CA ARG A 50 1.46 20.34 -10.09
C ARG A 50 2.17 20.46 -11.44
N SER A 51 3.35 19.91 -11.59
CA SER A 51 4.13 19.98 -12.83
C SER A 51 3.53 19.17 -13.98
N ILE A 52 2.75 18.13 -13.66
CA ILE A 52 2.21 17.18 -14.65
C ILE A 52 0.67 17.22 -14.76
N ILE A 53 -0.02 17.89 -13.83
CA ILE A 53 -1.49 17.81 -13.74
C ILE A 53 -2.18 18.35 -15.02
N GLY A 54 -1.72 19.51 -15.53
CA GLY A 54 -2.35 20.14 -16.69
C GLY A 54 -3.87 20.26 -16.50
N GLY A 55 -4.64 19.67 -17.42
CA GLY A 55 -6.10 19.57 -17.31
C GLY A 55 -6.60 18.23 -16.77
N ARG A 56 -5.72 17.39 -16.21
CA ARG A 56 -6.05 16.06 -15.70
C ARG A 56 -6.78 16.12 -14.37
N LYS A 57 -7.64 15.14 -14.14
CA LYS A 57 -8.29 14.94 -12.86
C LYS A 57 -7.37 14.17 -11.90
N LEU A 58 -7.35 14.56 -10.65
CA LEU A 58 -6.58 13.88 -9.60
C LEU A 58 -7.48 12.90 -8.84
N PHE A 59 -7.06 11.64 -8.79
CA PHE A 59 -7.64 10.59 -7.98
C PHE A 59 -6.63 10.16 -6.91
N ILE A 60 -7.13 9.80 -5.73
CA ILE A 60 -6.32 9.17 -4.68
C ILE A 60 -6.93 7.81 -4.37
N ILE A 61 -6.10 6.77 -4.43
CA ILE A 61 -6.44 5.44 -3.97
C ILE A 61 -5.76 5.23 -2.62
N TYR A 62 -6.54 4.92 -1.59
CA TYR A 62 -6.03 4.43 -0.32
C TYR A 62 -6.08 2.91 -0.35
N THR A 63 -4.91 2.27 -0.19
CA THR A 63 -4.81 0.80 -0.21
C THR A 63 -5.38 0.19 1.06
N HIS A 64 -5.22 0.86 2.20
CA HIS A 64 -5.81 0.52 3.49
C HIS A 64 -5.71 1.72 4.44
N SER A 65 -6.21 1.60 5.65
CA SER A 65 -6.34 2.74 6.56
C SER A 65 -5.34 2.76 7.72
N ASP A 66 -4.21 2.10 7.60
CA ASP A 66 -3.14 2.29 8.56
C ASP A 66 -2.61 3.71 8.50
N TYR A 67 -2.19 4.22 9.65
CA TYR A 67 -1.94 5.63 9.86
C TYR A 67 -0.92 6.22 8.87
N ASP A 68 0.07 5.45 8.48
CA ASP A 68 1.13 5.86 7.56
C ASP A 68 0.70 5.86 6.08
N HIS A 69 -0.42 5.26 5.72
CA HIS A 69 -1.01 5.30 4.38
C HIS A 69 -2.01 6.44 4.20
N ILE A 70 -2.56 6.97 5.31
CA ILE A 70 -3.54 8.06 5.26
C ILE A 70 -3.04 9.39 5.84
N ILE A 71 -1.83 9.42 6.38
CA ILE A 71 -1.24 10.53 7.14
C ILE A 71 -1.28 11.88 6.41
N ALA A 72 -1.25 11.89 5.08
CA ALA A 72 -1.30 13.10 4.29
C ALA A 72 -2.64 13.33 3.58
N ALA A 73 -3.71 12.68 4.02
CA ALA A 73 -5.03 12.84 3.40
C ALA A 73 -5.47 14.30 3.29
N GLY A 74 -5.26 15.10 4.33
CA GLY A 74 -5.61 16.52 4.35
C GLY A 74 -4.81 17.41 3.41
N ALA A 75 -3.72 16.91 2.82
CA ALA A 75 -2.87 17.68 1.90
C ALA A 75 -3.47 17.80 0.48
N PHE A 76 -4.50 16.99 0.14
CA PHE A 76 -5.09 16.89 -1.20
C PHE A 76 -6.61 17.06 -1.20
N PRO A 77 -7.14 18.20 -0.74
CA PRO A 77 -8.58 18.39 -0.48
C PRO A 77 -9.48 18.37 -1.73
N ASN A 78 -8.89 18.46 -2.92
CA ASN A 78 -9.64 18.51 -4.20
C ASN A 78 -9.52 17.23 -5.03
N ALA A 79 -8.91 16.18 -4.49
CA ALA A 79 -8.81 14.90 -5.16
C ALA A 79 -10.12 14.10 -5.03
N THR A 80 -10.45 13.30 -6.04
CA THR A 80 -11.49 12.26 -5.92
C THR A 80 -10.87 11.03 -5.27
N THR A 81 -11.43 10.58 -4.17
CA THR A 81 -10.87 9.55 -3.30
C THR A 81 -11.53 8.19 -3.51
N ILE A 82 -10.75 7.13 -3.42
CA ILE A 82 -11.17 5.74 -3.66
C ILE A 82 -10.61 4.85 -2.54
N ALA A 83 -11.46 4.02 -1.95
CA ALA A 83 -11.06 2.97 -1.01
C ALA A 83 -12.13 1.88 -0.92
N SER A 84 -11.87 0.84 -0.14
CA SER A 84 -12.83 -0.24 0.12
C SER A 84 -14.01 0.20 0.99
N GLU A 85 -15.11 -0.57 0.97
CA GLU A 85 -16.25 -0.36 1.88
C GLU A 85 -15.85 -0.56 3.34
N ALA A 86 -14.96 -1.51 3.62
CA ALA A 86 -14.42 -1.73 4.96
C ALA A 86 -13.64 -0.50 5.47
N PHE A 87 -12.85 0.16 4.63
CA PHE A 87 -12.18 1.42 4.94
C PHE A 87 -13.19 2.51 5.39
N VAL A 88 -14.29 2.65 4.64
CA VAL A 88 -15.35 3.62 4.96
C VAL A 88 -16.03 3.29 6.28
N ASN A 89 -16.22 2.01 6.56
CA ASN A 89 -16.94 1.51 7.74
C ASN A 89 -16.05 1.22 8.94
N ARG A 90 -14.73 1.45 8.86
CA ARG A 90 -13.80 1.25 9.97
C ARG A 90 -14.33 1.92 11.26
N PRO A 91 -14.47 1.16 12.38
CA PRO A 91 -15.12 1.69 13.58
C PRO A 91 -14.22 2.59 14.43
N ASP A 92 -12.90 2.39 14.38
CA ASP A 92 -11.91 3.03 15.26
C ASP A 92 -11.07 4.11 14.56
N LYS A 93 -11.68 4.86 13.61
CA LYS A 93 -11.03 5.93 12.83
C LYS A 93 -10.27 6.94 13.70
N GLU A 94 -10.85 7.31 14.85
CA GLU A 94 -10.21 8.28 15.76
C GLU A 94 -8.93 7.72 16.38
N LYS A 95 -8.84 6.39 16.57
CA LYS A 95 -7.61 5.75 17.04
C LYS A 95 -6.48 5.93 16.03
N VAL A 96 -6.76 5.71 14.74
CA VAL A 96 -5.78 5.92 13.65
C VAL A 96 -5.30 7.38 13.60
N LEU A 97 -6.23 8.35 13.75
CA LEU A 97 -5.87 9.76 13.80
C LEU A 97 -5.03 10.12 15.02
N GLU A 98 -5.29 9.46 16.15
CA GLU A 98 -4.49 9.65 17.36
C GLU A 98 -3.08 9.08 17.20
N GLU A 99 -2.90 7.96 16.51
CA GLU A 99 -1.58 7.42 16.16
C GLU A 99 -0.76 8.42 15.34
N ILE A 100 -1.38 9.09 14.35
CA ILE A 100 -0.73 10.18 13.59
C ILE A 100 -0.32 11.33 14.51
N ARG A 101 -1.22 11.79 15.39
CA ARG A 101 -0.92 12.90 16.32
C ARG A 101 0.20 12.56 17.29
N GLN A 102 0.22 11.32 17.80
CA GLN A 102 1.26 10.83 18.69
C GLN A 102 2.61 10.74 17.98
N PHE A 103 2.62 10.23 16.75
CA PHE A 103 3.80 10.21 15.91
C PHE A 103 4.34 11.63 15.67
N ASP A 104 3.48 12.54 15.23
CA ASP A 104 3.88 13.93 14.99
C ASP A 104 4.39 14.62 16.26
N ALA A 105 3.74 14.39 17.40
CA ALA A 105 4.19 14.93 18.69
C ALA A 105 5.54 14.35 19.13
N GLN A 106 5.76 13.04 18.94
CA GLN A 106 7.02 12.37 19.31
C GLN A 106 8.22 12.92 18.52
N TYR A 107 8.00 13.20 17.22
CA TYR A 107 9.06 13.63 16.30
C TYR A 107 9.05 15.13 16.01
N TYR A 108 8.25 15.93 16.74
CA TYR A 108 8.13 17.38 16.59
C TYR A 108 7.74 17.82 15.17
N ILE A 109 6.90 17.02 14.50
CA ILE A 109 6.46 17.29 13.14
C ILE A 109 5.28 18.27 13.18
N GLN A 110 5.33 19.27 12.29
CA GLN A 110 4.22 20.20 12.05
C GLN A 110 3.78 20.11 10.60
N ARG A 111 2.48 19.88 10.39
CA ARG A 111 1.87 19.80 9.06
C ARG A 111 1.10 21.08 8.76
N ASP A 112 1.15 21.54 7.51
CA ASP A 112 0.40 22.69 7.02
C ASP A 112 -1.03 22.32 6.53
N TYR A 113 -1.45 21.07 6.76
CA TYR A 113 -2.74 20.51 6.42
C TYR A 113 -3.34 19.76 7.62
N PRO A 114 -4.68 19.64 7.67
CA PRO A 114 -5.34 18.97 8.79
C PRO A 114 -5.07 17.47 8.80
N ILE A 115 -4.94 16.89 9.99
CA ILE A 115 -4.97 15.44 10.20
C ILE A 115 -6.43 15.01 10.19
N ILE A 116 -6.84 14.30 9.14
CA ILE A 116 -8.22 13.85 8.91
C ILE A 116 -8.24 12.41 8.42
N TYR A 117 -9.27 11.67 8.80
CA TYR A 117 -9.58 10.41 8.15
C TYR A 117 -10.22 10.71 6.78
N PRO A 118 -9.77 10.09 5.69
CA PRO A 118 -10.27 10.42 4.35
C PRO A 118 -11.77 10.17 4.21
N THR A 119 -12.48 11.13 3.61
CA THR A 119 -13.82 10.87 3.07
C THR A 119 -13.67 10.23 1.71
N ILE A 120 -14.44 9.17 1.42
CA ILE A 120 -14.29 8.40 0.19
C ILE A 120 -15.45 8.71 -0.77
N ASP A 121 -15.09 9.14 -2.00
CA ASP A 121 -16.05 9.46 -3.06
C ASP A 121 -16.48 8.24 -3.85
N ILE A 122 -15.55 7.30 -4.12
CA ILE A 122 -15.81 6.07 -4.86
C ILE A 122 -15.50 4.88 -3.95
N VAL A 123 -16.54 4.18 -3.54
CA VAL A 123 -16.43 3.04 -2.61
C VAL A 123 -16.38 1.74 -3.40
N ILE A 124 -15.32 0.95 -3.16
CA ILE A 124 -15.17 -0.39 -3.73
C ILE A 124 -15.83 -1.40 -2.80
N LYS A 125 -16.79 -2.16 -3.33
CA LYS A 125 -17.62 -3.12 -2.59
C LYS A 125 -17.37 -4.56 -2.99
N ASP A 126 -17.12 -4.77 -4.28
CA ASP A 126 -17.05 -6.09 -4.84
C ASP A 126 -15.62 -6.43 -5.28
N ASP A 127 -15.23 -7.68 -5.04
CA ASP A 127 -13.94 -8.20 -5.49
C ASP A 127 -13.90 -8.26 -7.02
N GLY A 128 -12.87 -7.68 -7.64
CA GLY A 128 -12.78 -7.55 -9.11
C GLY A 128 -13.61 -6.39 -9.69
N GLN A 129 -14.07 -5.43 -8.87
CA GLN A 129 -14.81 -4.27 -9.34
C GLN A 129 -13.95 -3.42 -10.28
N ILE A 130 -14.50 -3.07 -11.44
CA ILE A 130 -13.84 -2.20 -12.42
C ILE A 130 -14.41 -0.78 -12.31
N VAL A 131 -13.52 0.20 -12.27
CA VAL A 131 -13.89 1.63 -12.30
C VAL A 131 -13.08 2.32 -13.40
N GLU A 132 -13.77 3.04 -14.25
CA GLU A 132 -13.16 3.91 -15.27
C GLU A 132 -12.78 5.25 -14.63
N LEU A 133 -11.49 5.52 -14.55
CA LEU A 133 -10.93 6.78 -14.08
C LEU A 133 -10.50 7.64 -15.27
N GLU A 134 -11.46 8.35 -15.85
CA GLU A 134 -11.35 9.13 -17.09
C GLU A 134 -11.00 8.21 -18.30
N ASP A 135 -9.73 8.10 -18.66
CA ASP A 135 -9.22 7.35 -19.81
C ASP A 135 -8.53 6.03 -19.45
N VAL A 136 -8.67 5.58 -18.20
CA VAL A 136 -8.00 4.36 -17.71
C VAL A 136 -8.93 3.50 -16.85
N ALA A 137 -8.99 2.22 -17.16
CA ALA A 137 -9.68 1.24 -16.35
C ALA A 137 -8.78 0.77 -15.19
N CYS A 138 -9.31 0.80 -13.99
CA CYS A 138 -8.69 0.19 -12.81
C CYS A 138 -9.57 -0.95 -12.31
N THR A 139 -8.97 -2.13 -12.11
CA THR A 139 -9.64 -3.25 -11.45
C THR A 139 -9.20 -3.32 -10.00
N PHE A 140 -10.17 -3.33 -9.10
CA PHE A 140 -9.96 -3.35 -7.67
C PHE A 140 -10.27 -4.72 -7.10
N TYR A 141 -9.41 -5.21 -6.21
CA TYR A 141 -9.60 -6.49 -5.52
C TYR A 141 -9.52 -6.26 -4.02
N LEU A 142 -10.50 -6.77 -3.27
CA LEU A 142 -10.46 -6.73 -1.81
C LEU A 142 -9.29 -7.58 -1.30
N ALA A 143 -8.49 -7.02 -0.40
CA ALA A 143 -7.23 -7.60 0.06
C ALA A 143 -7.14 -7.67 1.60
N PRO A 144 -8.12 -8.32 2.28
CA PRO A 144 -8.10 -8.43 3.73
C PRO A 144 -6.97 -9.35 4.21
N GLY A 145 -6.60 -9.20 5.48
CA GLY A 145 -5.66 -10.09 6.16
C GLY A 145 -4.46 -9.39 6.79
N HIS A 146 -3.86 -8.39 6.10
CA HIS A 146 -2.99 -7.41 6.74
C HIS A 146 -3.84 -6.46 7.59
N THR A 147 -4.82 -5.84 6.99
CA THR A 147 -5.95 -5.16 7.61
C THR A 147 -7.26 -5.70 7.03
N GLU A 148 -8.41 -5.42 7.65
CA GLU A 148 -9.71 -5.81 7.09
C GLU A 148 -10.03 -5.05 5.80
N ASP A 149 -9.55 -3.83 5.67
CA ASP A 149 -9.93 -2.87 4.63
C ASP A 149 -8.97 -2.82 3.44
N GLY A 150 -8.02 -3.75 3.37
CA GLY A 150 -7.02 -3.83 2.32
C GLY A 150 -7.60 -3.86 0.90
N LEU A 151 -6.91 -3.23 -0.05
CA LEU A 151 -7.32 -3.09 -1.44
C LEU A 151 -6.12 -3.20 -2.39
N PHE A 152 -6.16 -4.15 -3.31
CA PHE A 152 -5.26 -4.16 -4.47
C PHE A 152 -5.88 -3.39 -5.63
N THR A 153 -5.06 -2.71 -6.39
CA THR A 153 -5.49 -2.04 -7.63
C THR A 153 -4.62 -2.44 -8.80
N VAL A 154 -5.24 -2.93 -9.86
CA VAL A 154 -4.57 -3.14 -11.15
C VAL A 154 -4.92 -1.98 -12.08
N VAL A 155 -3.93 -1.23 -12.52
CA VAL A 155 -4.09 -0.21 -13.58
C VAL A 155 -3.92 -0.91 -14.92
N GLU A 156 -5.04 -1.33 -15.50
CA GLU A 156 -5.12 -2.33 -16.59
C GLU A 156 -4.21 -2.06 -17.79
N PRO A 157 -4.17 -0.85 -18.40
CA PRO A 157 -3.40 -0.68 -19.62
C PRO A 157 -1.89 -0.77 -19.42
N TYR A 158 -1.43 -0.61 -18.17
CA TYR A 158 -0.01 -0.51 -17.85
C TYR A 158 0.53 -1.73 -17.12
N GLY A 159 -0.33 -2.68 -16.76
CA GLY A 159 0.05 -3.86 -15.98
C GLY A 159 0.69 -3.48 -14.63
N ILE A 160 0.20 -2.40 -13.98
CA ILE A 160 0.70 -1.96 -12.69
C ILE A 160 -0.18 -2.54 -11.60
N LEU A 161 0.40 -3.22 -10.62
CA LEU A 161 -0.25 -3.67 -9.39
C LEU A 161 0.20 -2.77 -8.23
N LEU A 162 -0.76 -2.07 -7.61
CA LEU A 162 -0.60 -1.35 -6.35
C LEU A 162 -1.07 -2.31 -5.25
N ALA A 163 -0.15 -2.78 -4.41
CA ALA A 163 -0.37 -3.95 -3.56
C ALA A 163 -0.53 -3.64 -2.07
N GLY A 164 -0.48 -2.34 -1.66
CA GLY A 164 -0.45 -2.02 -0.21
C GLY A 164 0.65 -2.83 0.49
N ASP A 165 0.41 -3.24 1.72
CA ASP A 165 1.42 -3.91 2.55
C ASP A 165 1.55 -5.41 2.28
N TYR A 166 1.47 -5.74 1.00
CA TYR A 166 1.76 -7.07 0.49
C TYR A 166 2.98 -7.03 -0.44
N LEU A 167 3.71 -8.13 -0.49
CA LEU A 167 4.82 -8.36 -1.43
C LEU A 167 5.97 -7.34 -1.29
N SER A 168 6.24 -6.89 -0.07
CA SER A 168 7.38 -6.05 0.29
C SER A 168 8.70 -6.83 0.16
N ASP A 169 9.81 -6.12 -0.14
CA ASP A 169 11.17 -6.66 -0.06
C ASP A 169 11.90 -6.23 1.23
N VAL A 170 11.24 -5.46 2.08
CA VAL A 170 11.81 -4.96 3.35
C VAL A 170 11.06 -5.46 4.57
N GLU A 171 9.88 -6.03 4.39
CA GLU A 171 8.99 -6.54 5.44
C GLU A 171 8.46 -7.92 5.05
N PHE A 172 8.45 -8.85 6.01
CA PHE A 172 7.71 -10.10 5.91
C PHE A 172 6.20 -9.82 6.13
N PRO A 173 5.28 -10.76 5.82
CA PRO A 173 3.85 -10.59 6.06
C PRO A 173 3.51 -10.15 7.49
N PHE A 174 2.80 -9.01 7.65
CA PHE A 174 2.19 -8.59 8.91
C PHE A 174 0.72 -9.00 8.87
N ILE A 175 0.30 -9.82 9.83
CA ILE A 175 -0.96 -10.57 9.74
C ILE A 175 -1.90 -10.11 10.86
N GLU A 176 -3.08 -9.60 10.50
CA GLU A 176 -4.18 -9.41 11.45
C GLU A 176 -5.13 -10.61 11.48
N GLU A 177 -5.44 -11.17 10.29
CA GLU A 177 -6.30 -12.34 10.15
C GLU A 177 -5.66 -13.36 9.20
N TRP A 178 -5.39 -14.55 9.74
CA TRP A 178 -4.58 -15.59 9.10
C TRP A 178 -5.14 -16.12 7.79
N GLU A 179 -6.40 -16.60 7.80
CA GLU A 179 -6.99 -17.21 6.61
C GLU A 179 -7.23 -16.19 5.50
N SER A 180 -7.62 -14.96 5.86
CA SER A 180 -7.77 -13.86 4.90
C SER A 180 -6.45 -13.48 4.27
N TYR A 181 -5.37 -13.37 5.08
CA TYR A 181 -4.04 -13.05 4.53
C TYR A 181 -3.58 -14.09 3.52
N LYS A 182 -3.71 -15.37 3.87
CA LYS A 182 -3.35 -16.50 3.00
C LYS A 182 -4.14 -16.50 1.70
N ASN A 183 -5.46 -16.31 1.79
CA ASN A 183 -6.33 -16.24 0.62
C ASN A 183 -6.01 -15.02 -0.26
N THR A 184 -5.72 -13.88 0.35
CA THR A 184 -5.33 -12.65 -0.35
C THR A 184 -3.98 -12.82 -1.06
N LEU A 185 -3.02 -13.49 -0.44
CA LEU A 185 -1.73 -13.76 -1.08
C LEU A 185 -1.88 -14.73 -2.28
N GLN A 186 -2.74 -15.75 -2.18
CA GLN A 186 -3.09 -16.63 -3.32
C GLN A 186 -3.78 -15.84 -4.45
N LYS A 187 -4.68 -14.93 -4.08
CA LYS A 187 -5.32 -14.01 -5.03
C LYS A 187 -4.28 -13.10 -5.72
N ALA A 188 -3.33 -12.55 -4.99
CA ALA A 188 -2.24 -11.74 -5.55
C ALA A 188 -1.44 -12.54 -6.61
N ALA A 189 -1.09 -13.79 -6.33
CA ALA A 189 -0.41 -14.67 -7.26
C ALA A 189 -1.22 -14.90 -8.55
N ALA A 190 -2.53 -15.13 -8.41
CA ALA A 190 -3.44 -15.28 -9.57
C ALA A 190 -3.54 -13.98 -10.38
N ILE A 191 -3.72 -12.82 -9.73
CA ILE A 191 -3.75 -11.50 -10.38
C ILE A 191 -2.46 -11.26 -11.18
N ILE A 192 -1.29 -11.52 -10.59
CA ILE A 192 0.02 -11.32 -11.23
C ILE A 192 0.10 -12.13 -12.52
N SER A 193 -0.35 -13.38 -12.49
CA SER A 193 -0.37 -14.25 -13.67
C SER A 193 -1.41 -13.82 -14.72
N ASP A 194 -2.66 -13.66 -14.29
CA ASP A 194 -3.81 -13.47 -15.20
C ASP A 194 -3.81 -12.09 -15.86
N LYS A 195 -3.43 -11.04 -15.09
CA LYS A 195 -3.36 -9.65 -15.55
C LYS A 195 -2.01 -9.29 -16.17
N LYS A 196 -1.07 -10.24 -16.23
CA LYS A 196 0.29 -10.03 -16.80
C LYS A 196 0.95 -8.80 -16.19
N ILE A 197 1.00 -8.77 -14.88
CA ILE A 197 1.58 -7.64 -14.15
C ILE A 197 3.03 -7.44 -14.57
N GLN A 198 3.36 -6.20 -14.93
CA GLN A 198 4.70 -5.77 -15.37
C GLN A 198 5.41 -4.94 -14.33
N THR A 199 4.66 -4.30 -13.42
CA THR A 199 5.21 -3.46 -12.36
C THR A 199 4.45 -3.72 -11.07
N LEU A 200 5.17 -4.12 -10.03
CA LEU A 200 4.66 -4.27 -8.66
C LEU A 200 5.08 -3.05 -7.83
N VAL A 201 4.11 -2.43 -7.19
CA VAL A 201 4.31 -1.34 -6.22
C VAL A 201 3.80 -1.83 -4.86
N PRO A 202 4.68 -2.23 -3.94
CA PRO A 202 4.28 -2.52 -2.56
C PRO A 202 4.09 -1.24 -1.76
N GLY A 203 3.40 -1.31 -0.62
CA GLY A 203 3.27 -0.21 0.34
C GLY A 203 4.61 0.20 0.94
N HIS A 204 5.48 -0.78 1.22
CA HIS A 204 6.82 -0.59 1.76
C HIS A 204 7.87 -1.27 0.88
N GLY A 205 9.04 -0.62 0.75
CA GLY A 205 10.18 -1.17 0.01
C GLY A 205 10.25 -0.74 -1.44
N ARG A 206 10.77 -1.58 -2.31
CA ARG A 206 11.11 -1.21 -3.69
C ARG A 206 10.07 -1.66 -4.68
N VAL A 207 9.75 -0.75 -5.58
CA VAL A 207 9.06 -1.10 -6.84
C VAL A 207 9.94 -2.03 -7.67
N THR A 208 9.31 -2.99 -8.34
CA THR A 208 10.02 -3.85 -9.28
C THR A 208 9.22 -4.06 -10.56
N ASN A 209 9.93 -4.10 -11.69
CA ASN A 209 9.43 -4.51 -13.00
C ASN A 209 10.13 -5.78 -13.49
N ASP A 210 10.86 -6.47 -12.63
CA ASP A 210 11.43 -7.77 -12.89
C ASP A 210 10.43 -8.85 -12.46
N PHE A 211 9.92 -9.61 -13.43
CA PHE A 211 8.96 -10.68 -13.17
C PHE A 211 9.50 -11.76 -12.22
N MET A 212 10.79 -12.06 -12.29
CA MET A 212 11.40 -13.04 -11.39
C MET A 212 11.44 -12.54 -9.95
N GLU A 213 11.67 -11.23 -9.74
CA GLU A 213 11.60 -10.61 -8.42
C GLU A 213 10.16 -10.58 -7.89
N ILE A 214 9.17 -10.26 -8.75
CA ILE A 214 7.75 -10.31 -8.37
C ILE A 214 7.38 -11.71 -7.89
N GLN A 215 7.72 -12.74 -8.67
CA GLN A 215 7.42 -14.13 -8.32
C GLN A 215 8.14 -14.55 -7.03
N LYS A 216 9.40 -14.17 -6.86
CA LYS A 216 10.18 -14.44 -5.66
C LYS A 216 9.49 -13.91 -4.41
N ARG A 217 8.97 -12.66 -4.43
CA ARG A 217 8.26 -12.07 -3.28
C ARG A 217 6.98 -12.83 -2.93
N VAL A 218 6.25 -13.31 -3.94
CA VAL A 218 5.10 -14.20 -3.72
C VAL A 218 5.55 -15.49 -3.04
N ASP A 219 6.58 -16.15 -3.58
CA ASP A 219 7.06 -17.43 -3.08
C ASP A 219 7.63 -17.31 -1.66
N GLU A 220 8.37 -16.25 -1.36
CA GLU A 220 8.91 -15.96 -0.02
C GLU A 220 7.80 -15.69 0.99
N SER A 221 6.78 -14.92 0.63
CA SER A 221 5.62 -14.68 1.49
C SER A 221 4.84 -15.97 1.75
N MET A 222 4.60 -16.79 0.70
CA MET A 222 3.96 -18.11 0.87
C MET A 222 4.78 -19.08 1.72
N LEU A 223 6.10 -19.08 1.55
CA LEU A 223 6.99 -19.90 2.36
C LEU A 223 6.95 -19.49 3.83
N TYR A 224 6.97 -18.19 4.09
CA TYR A 224 6.83 -17.64 5.44
C TYR A 224 5.55 -18.13 6.12
N LEU A 225 4.40 -18.00 5.44
CA LEU A 225 3.12 -18.46 5.96
C LEU A 225 3.12 -19.98 6.21
N ASN A 226 3.60 -20.77 5.27
CA ASN A 226 3.62 -22.23 5.41
C ASN A 226 4.48 -22.67 6.59
N ASN A 227 5.64 -22.04 6.79
CA ASN A 227 6.54 -22.32 7.90
C ASN A 227 5.91 -21.95 9.26
N LEU A 228 5.22 -20.81 9.33
CA LEU A 228 4.45 -20.42 10.52
C LEU A 228 3.39 -21.46 10.88
N ALA A 229 2.62 -21.93 9.87
CA ALA A 229 1.54 -22.89 10.08
C ALA A 229 2.01 -24.23 10.70
N ILE A 230 3.23 -24.63 10.43
CA ILE A 230 3.82 -25.89 10.95
C ILE A 230 4.82 -25.66 12.08
N GLY A 231 4.92 -24.43 12.59
CA GLY A 231 5.76 -24.09 13.75
C GLY A 231 7.26 -24.13 13.50
N ILE A 232 7.70 -23.96 12.25
CA ILE A 232 9.14 -23.84 11.92
C ILE A 232 9.63 -22.46 12.36
N ASP A 233 10.72 -22.46 13.14
CA ASP A 233 11.41 -21.22 13.50
C ASP A 233 12.07 -20.60 12.26
N GLN A 234 11.82 -19.32 12.05
CA GLN A 234 12.28 -18.57 10.89
C GLN A 234 13.19 -17.40 11.26
N GLU A 235 13.51 -17.21 12.55
CA GLU A 235 14.20 -16.00 13.01
C GLU A 235 15.52 -15.76 12.26
N GLU A 236 16.37 -16.79 12.13
CA GLU A 236 17.65 -16.66 11.41
C GLU A 236 17.47 -16.31 9.93
N VAL A 237 16.47 -16.91 9.28
CA VAL A 237 16.15 -16.64 7.86
C VAL A 237 15.68 -15.21 7.69
N LEU A 238 14.77 -14.75 8.54
CA LEU A 238 14.23 -13.41 8.49
C LEU A 238 15.29 -12.34 8.77
N GLN A 239 16.19 -12.57 9.74
CA GLN A 239 17.32 -11.69 10.01
C GLN A 239 18.26 -11.54 8.81
N HIS A 240 18.43 -12.61 8.05
CA HIS A 240 19.28 -12.57 6.86
C HIS A 240 18.58 -11.90 5.66
N GLN A 241 17.29 -12.14 5.51
CA GLN A 241 16.49 -11.69 4.37
C GLN A 241 16.05 -10.22 4.49
N TYR A 242 15.65 -9.80 5.70
CA TYR A 242 15.10 -8.47 5.95
C TYR A 242 16.06 -7.59 6.75
N PRO A 243 16.64 -6.55 6.13
CA PRO A 243 17.67 -5.71 6.79
C PRO A 243 17.19 -5.03 8.08
N PHE A 244 15.87 -4.82 8.20
CA PHE A 244 15.25 -4.12 9.33
C PHE A 244 14.61 -5.08 10.36
N TYR A 245 14.85 -6.39 10.25
CA TYR A 245 14.23 -7.40 11.09
C TYR A 245 14.26 -7.09 12.58
N ASN A 246 15.36 -6.54 13.10
CA ASN A 246 15.46 -6.22 14.52
C ASN A 246 14.38 -5.23 15.01
N GLY A 247 13.94 -4.31 14.15
CA GLY A 247 12.83 -3.41 14.42
C GLY A 247 11.45 -4.06 14.22
N LEU A 248 11.40 -5.20 13.53
CA LEU A 248 10.17 -5.90 13.15
C LEU A 248 9.93 -7.18 13.94
N LYS A 249 10.85 -7.54 14.85
CA LYS A 249 10.82 -8.80 15.60
C LYS A 249 9.52 -9.01 16.37
N GLU A 250 8.98 -7.94 16.96
CA GLU A 250 7.71 -8.03 17.71
C GLU A 250 6.53 -8.43 16.81
N MET A 251 6.52 -8.00 15.55
CA MET A 251 5.51 -8.39 14.57
C MET A 251 5.61 -9.88 14.22
N HIS A 252 6.84 -10.42 14.12
CA HIS A 252 7.04 -11.86 13.93
C HIS A 252 6.49 -12.68 15.10
N GLU A 253 6.75 -12.23 16.34
CA GLU A 253 6.18 -12.87 17.53
C GLU A 253 4.66 -12.77 17.63
N LEU A 254 4.08 -11.66 17.13
CA LEU A 254 2.63 -11.49 17.03
C LEU A 254 2.05 -12.47 16.00
N ASN A 255 2.65 -12.57 14.81
CA ASN A 255 2.23 -13.52 13.78
C ASN A 255 2.21 -14.97 14.30
N LYS A 256 3.23 -15.38 15.06
CA LYS A 256 3.25 -16.72 15.70
C LYS A 256 2.05 -16.96 16.60
N LYS A 257 1.63 -15.94 17.37
CA LYS A 257 0.47 -16.04 18.27
C LYS A 257 -0.84 -16.15 17.50
N ILE A 258 -0.99 -15.34 16.43
CA ILE A 258 -2.19 -15.35 15.59
C ILE A 258 -2.40 -16.71 14.92
N VAL A 259 -1.33 -17.31 14.42
CA VAL A 259 -1.41 -18.64 13.75
C VAL A 259 -1.64 -19.79 14.73
N SER A 260 -1.30 -19.59 16.02
CA SER A 260 -1.46 -20.61 17.08
C SER A 260 -2.80 -20.52 17.78
N SER A 261 -3.61 -19.49 17.55
CA SER A 261 -4.93 -19.23 18.16
C SER A 261 -6.05 -19.87 17.35
#